data_2c258e99017f39c80c47a4ab6a8768d2
#
_entry.id   2c258e99017f39c80c47a4ab6a8768d2
#
_cell.length_a   1.000
_cell.length_b   1.000
_cell.length_c   1.000
_cell.angle_alpha   90.00
_cell.angle_beta   90.00
_cell.angle_gamma   90.00
#
_symmetry.space_group_name_H-M   'P 1'
#
loop_
_entity.id
_entity.type
_entity.pdbx_description
1 polymer ?
#
loop_
_entity_poly.entity_id
_entity_poly.type
_entity_poly.pdbx_seq_one_letter_code
_entity_poly.pdbx_strand_id
1 'polypeptide(L)'
;MTVDLHAQFISIVGRKDALTDAEDIAPHLTEWRTRWTGKSSLVLKPGSTDEVAQIMKLATATGTPIVPQGGHTGLVGGGMPDSSGAAIILATSRLNKIRDIDVAGNTMTVEAGCVLHTVQQAADDADRLFPLALGSQGTCQIGGNLSSNAGGTGALAYGVARDMVLGLEVVLPTGEVLEDLNALKKDNTGYNLRNLFIGAEGTLGIITAAVLKLFPKPKGVATAF
;
A
#
# COMPACT_ATOMS: atom_id res chain seq x y z
N MET A 1 36.05 -1.31 -9.10
CA MET A 1 35.27 -0.16 -8.55
C MET A 1 33.96 -0.75 -8.08
N THR A 2 33.80 -0.93 -6.78
CA THR A 2 32.49 -1.29 -6.18
C THR A 2 31.60 -0.07 -6.39
N VAL A 3 30.65 -0.17 -7.32
CA VAL A 3 29.60 0.84 -7.49
C VAL A 3 28.84 0.87 -6.16
N ASP A 4 28.70 2.06 -5.58
CA ASP A 4 27.93 2.23 -4.35
C ASP A 4 26.50 1.74 -4.59
N LEU A 5 26.10 0.69 -3.87
CA LEU A 5 24.77 0.08 -4.02
C LEU A 5 23.65 1.07 -3.74
N HIS A 6 23.82 1.94 -2.73
CA HIS A 6 22.85 3.00 -2.45
C HIS A 6 22.70 3.96 -3.64
N ALA A 7 23.80 4.32 -4.30
CA ALA A 7 23.72 5.19 -5.48
C ALA A 7 22.91 4.54 -6.63
N GLN A 8 22.96 3.21 -6.77
CA GLN A 8 22.12 2.50 -7.76
C GLN A 8 20.63 2.60 -7.41
N PHE A 9 20.25 2.34 -6.16
CA PHE A 9 18.86 2.49 -5.70
C PHE A 9 18.37 3.93 -5.83
N ILE A 10 19.17 4.91 -5.42
CA ILE A 10 18.86 6.33 -5.51
C ILE A 10 18.64 6.75 -6.97
N SER A 11 19.41 6.20 -7.92
CA SER A 11 19.26 6.54 -9.33
C SER A 11 17.92 6.17 -9.93
N ILE A 12 17.21 5.19 -9.35
CA ILE A 12 15.89 4.75 -9.81
C ILE A 12 14.82 5.81 -9.52
N VAL A 13 14.78 6.33 -8.29
CA VAL A 13 13.76 7.30 -7.85
C VAL A 13 14.21 8.75 -7.99
N GLY A 14 15.53 8.98 -8.13
CA GLY A 14 16.16 10.29 -8.09
C GLY A 14 16.47 10.77 -6.67
N ARG A 15 17.46 11.63 -6.55
CA ARG A 15 18.01 12.10 -5.25
C ARG A 15 16.97 12.76 -4.34
N LYS A 16 16.04 13.51 -4.90
CA LYS A 16 14.99 14.23 -4.14
C LYS A 16 13.97 13.29 -3.47
N ASP A 17 13.82 12.08 -4.01
CA ASP A 17 12.84 11.09 -3.57
C ASP A 17 13.51 9.91 -2.84
N ALA A 18 14.79 10.06 -2.47
CA ALA A 18 15.56 9.17 -1.64
C ALA A 18 16.02 9.90 -0.38
N LEU A 19 15.59 9.44 0.80
CA LEU A 19 16.03 9.99 2.08
C LEU A 19 17.30 9.28 2.53
N THR A 20 18.35 10.04 2.80
CA THR A 20 19.66 9.54 3.28
C THR A 20 20.08 10.20 4.59
N ASP A 21 19.46 11.31 4.95
CA ASP A 21 19.81 12.05 6.16
C ASP A 21 19.08 11.44 7.37
N ALA A 22 19.79 11.27 8.47
CA ALA A 22 19.30 10.58 9.65
C ALA A 22 18.00 11.21 10.22
N GLU A 23 17.87 12.53 10.17
CA GLU A 23 16.69 13.25 10.64
C GLU A 23 15.47 12.94 9.78
N ASP A 24 15.63 12.83 8.46
CA ASP A 24 14.55 12.49 7.52
C ASP A 24 14.13 11.02 7.60
N ILE A 25 15.09 10.12 7.91
CA ILE A 25 14.84 8.69 8.06
C ILE A 25 14.19 8.37 9.41
N ALA A 26 14.51 9.10 10.47
CA ALA A 26 14.09 8.79 11.84
C ALA A 26 12.57 8.53 11.99
N PRO A 27 11.65 9.29 11.35
CA PRO A 27 10.22 9.02 11.44
C PRO A 27 9.79 7.66 10.86
N HIS A 28 10.61 7.05 10.01
CA HIS A 28 10.36 5.76 9.38
C HIS A 28 10.85 4.57 10.21
N LEU A 29 11.62 4.81 11.28
CA LEU A 29 12.34 3.77 12.05
C LEU A 29 11.64 3.34 13.34
N THR A 30 10.61 4.03 13.80
CA THR A 30 9.91 3.74 15.05
C THR A 30 8.42 3.66 14.82
N GLU A 31 7.81 2.52 15.21
CA GLU A 31 6.36 2.36 15.06
C GLU A 31 5.59 3.21 16.08
N TRP A 32 4.32 3.42 15.82
CA TRP A 32 3.47 4.38 16.54
C TRP A 32 3.41 4.19 18.06
N ARG A 33 3.52 2.95 18.56
CA ARG A 33 3.55 2.63 20.00
C ARG A 33 4.94 2.63 20.61
N THR A 34 5.96 2.94 19.83
CA THR A 34 7.37 2.96 20.25
C THR A 34 7.90 1.64 20.84
N ARG A 35 7.25 0.51 20.51
CA ARG A 35 7.67 -0.83 20.97
C ARG A 35 8.79 -1.42 20.13
N TRP A 36 8.83 -1.05 18.85
CA TRP A 36 9.85 -1.48 17.91
C TRP A 36 10.51 -0.28 17.26
N THR A 37 11.82 -0.31 17.26
CA THR A 37 12.67 0.64 16.53
C THR A 37 13.67 -0.16 15.73
N GLY A 38 13.69 0.06 14.43
CA GLY A 38 14.61 -0.59 13.51
C GLY A 38 15.73 0.32 13.07
N LYS A 39 16.49 -0.14 12.05
CA LYS A 39 17.58 0.63 11.44
C LYS A 39 17.50 0.51 9.93
N SER A 40 17.66 1.63 9.25
CA SER A 40 17.85 1.73 7.81
C SER A 40 18.68 2.96 7.51
N SER A 41 19.48 2.90 6.47
CA SER A 41 20.27 4.04 5.98
C SER A 41 19.70 4.67 4.71
N LEU A 42 18.56 4.15 4.23
CA LEU A 42 17.93 4.62 2.98
C LEU A 42 16.42 4.39 3.00
N VAL A 43 15.66 5.45 2.68
CA VAL A 43 14.23 5.35 2.38
C VAL A 43 14.03 5.78 0.94
N LEU A 44 13.42 4.92 0.13
CA LEU A 44 13.06 5.19 -1.26
C LEU A 44 11.57 5.53 -1.36
N LYS A 45 11.23 6.57 -2.10
CA LYS A 45 9.85 6.98 -2.37
C LYS A 45 9.56 6.85 -3.86
N PRO A 46 9.28 5.64 -4.39
CA PRO A 46 8.94 5.47 -5.80
C PRO A 46 7.63 6.20 -6.15
N GLY A 47 7.59 6.80 -7.34
CA GLY A 47 6.43 7.52 -7.88
C GLY A 47 5.69 6.77 -8.98
N SER A 48 6.12 5.55 -9.32
CA SER A 48 5.47 4.70 -10.30
C SER A 48 5.67 3.22 -10.00
N THR A 49 4.80 2.36 -10.55
CA THR A 49 4.93 0.90 -10.49
C THR A 49 6.24 0.43 -11.13
N ASP A 50 6.70 1.10 -12.19
CA ASP A 50 7.96 0.78 -12.85
C ASP A 50 9.17 1.07 -11.95
N GLU A 51 9.18 2.18 -11.21
CA GLU A 51 10.24 2.44 -10.22
C GLU A 51 10.25 1.36 -9.12
N VAL A 52 9.09 0.91 -8.64
CA VAL A 52 8.99 -0.21 -7.68
C VAL A 52 9.56 -1.48 -8.29
N ALA A 53 9.22 -1.79 -9.55
CA ALA A 53 9.72 -2.96 -10.26
C ALA A 53 11.25 -2.96 -10.39
N GLN A 54 11.84 -1.82 -10.75
CA GLN A 54 13.29 -1.66 -10.85
C GLN A 54 13.97 -1.81 -9.47
N ILE A 55 13.40 -1.25 -8.41
CA ILE A 55 13.90 -1.42 -7.03
C ILE A 55 13.89 -2.89 -6.63
N MET A 56 12.77 -3.61 -6.84
CA MET A 56 12.65 -5.02 -6.48
C MET A 56 13.59 -5.91 -7.27
N LYS A 57 13.76 -5.64 -8.57
CA LYS A 57 14.71 -6.35 -9.43
C LYS A 57 16.15 -6.19 -8.93
N LEU A 58 16.55 -4.94 -8.60
CA LEU A 58 17.88 -4.66 -8.04
C LEU A 58 18.05 -5.31 -6.67
N ALA A 59 17.04 -5.22 -5.81
CA ALA A 59 17.06 -5.81 -4.47
C ALA A 59 17.26 -7.33 -4.51
N THR A 60 16.54 -8.03 -5.40
CA THR A 60 16.69 -9.47 -5.60
C THR A 60 18.07 -9.82 -6.14
N ALA A 61 18.58 -9.07 -7.12
CA ALA A 61 19.90 -9.31 -7.71
C ALA A 61 21.05 -9.10 -6.70
N THR A 62 20.86 -8.24 -5.70
CA THR A 62 21.90 -7.90 -4.70
C THR A 62 21.68 -8.56 -3.35
N GLY A 63 20.55 -9.26 -3.14
CA GLY A 63 20.16 -9.80 -1.85
C GLY A 63 19.81 -8.73 -0.81
N THR A 64 19.42 -7.53 -1.23
CA THR A 64 19.09 -6.41 -0.33
C THR A 64 17.66 -6.58 0.21
N PRO A 65 17.46 -6.64 1.54
CA PRO A 65 16.12 -6.70 2.11
C PRO A 65 15.35 -5.40 1.86
N ILE A 66 14.07 -5.50 1.46
CA ILE A 66 13.17 -4.36 1.29
C ILE A 66 12.04 -4.46 2.32
N VAL A 67 11.79 -3.36 3.02
CA VAL A 67 10.66 -3.22 3.94
C VAL A 67 9.66 -2.24 3.33
N PRO A 68 8.51 -2.71 2.80
CA PRO A 68 7.49 -1.83 2.30
C PRO A 68 6.79 -1.10 3.45
N GLN A 69 6.59 0.21 3.29
CA GLN A 69 5.97 1.05 4.30
C GLN A 69 4.92 1.97 3.66
N GLY A 70 3.68 1.89 4.15
CA GLY A 70 2.60 2.80 3.80
C GLY A 70 2.53 3.99 4.76
N GLY A 71 1.34 4.30 5.29
CA GLY A 71 1.11 5.40 6.24
C GLY A 71 1.69 5.19 7.65
N HIS A 72 2.43 4.15 7.86
CA HIS A 72 3.16 3.83 9.11
C HIS A 72 2.26 3.77 10.37
N THR A 73 1.03 3.31 10.21
CA THR A 73 0.01 3.23 11.27
C THR A 73 -0.15 1.84 11.88
N GLY A 74 0.63 0.87 11.41
CA GLY A 74 0.61 -0.52 11.89
C GLY A 74 1.08 -0.64 13.35
N LEU A 75 0.51 -1.61 14.08
CA LEU A 75 0.75 -1.79 15.53
C LEU A 75 1.51 -3.08 15.86
N VAL A 76 1.94 -3.84 14.83
CA VAL A 76 2.56 -5.17 15.00
C VAL A 76 3.96 -5.26 14.42
N GLY A 77 4.53 -4.12 13.99
CA GLY A 77 5.91 -4.03 13.52
C GLY A 77 6.13 -4.44 12.05
N GLY A 78 5.11 -4.81 11.28
CA GLY A 78 5.27 -5.31 9.91
C GLY A 78 5.90 -4.32 8.91
N GLY A 79 5.78 -3.02 9.15
CA GLY A 79 6.43 -1.98 8.34
C GLY A 79 7.78 -1.49 8.90
N MET A 80 8.37 -2.23 9.85
CA MET A 80 9.62 -1.84 10.51
C MET A 80 10.80 -2.68 10.00
N PRO A 81 11.95 -2.05 9.67
CA PRO A 81 13.17 -2.79 9.45
C PRO A 81 13.67 -3.41 10.76
N ASP A 82 14.51 -4.42 10.65
CA ASP A 82 15.19 -4.99 11.79
C ASP A 82 16.33 -4.08 12.33
N SER A 83 17.04 -4.55 13.35
CA SER A 83 18.15 -3.80 13.97
C SER A 83 19.48 -3.91 13.21
N SER A 84 19.57 -4.70 12.14
CA SER A 84 20.81 -4.92 11.37
C SER A 84 21.24 -3.68 10.57
N GLY A 85 20.28 -2.89 10.11
CA GLY A 85 20.52 -1.76 9.20
C GLY A 85 20.74 -2.18 7.74
N ALA A 86 20.55 -3.46 7.40
CA ALA A 86 20.72 -3.97 6.04
C ALA A 86 19.51 -3.64 5.13
N ALA A 87 18.34 -3.46 5.71
CA ALA A 87 17.12 -3.26 4.95
C ALA A 87 16.97 -1.81 4.46
N ILE A 88 16.47 -1.67 3.24
CA ILE A 88 16.01 -0.41 2.66
C ILE A 88 14.50 -0.30 2.84
N ILE A 89 14.00 0.86 3.28
CA ILE A 89 12.56 1.13 3.36
C ILE A 89 12.06 1.61 2.00
N LEU A 90 10.97 1.01 1.52
CA LEU A 90 10.24 1.44 0.32
C LEU A 90 8.92 2.07 0.76
N ALA A 91 8.85 3.40 0.76
CA ALA A 91 7.66 4.15 1.17
C ALA A 91 6.75 4.43 -0.03
N THR A 92 5.47 4.03 0.07
CA THR A 92 4.50 4.12 -1.05
C THR A 92 3.85 5.50 -1.21
N SER A 93 4.24 6.49 -0.41
CA SER A 93 3.56 7.78 -0.29
C SER A 93 3.40 8.58 -1.60
N ARG A 94 4.25 8.35 -2.61
CA ARG A 94 4.15 9.00 -3.93
C ARG A 94 3.25 8.27 -4.92
N LEU A 95 2.89 7.01 -4.65
CA LEU A 95 1.88 6.26 -5.40
C LEU A 95 0.49 6.66 -4.89
N ASN A 96 0.06 7.89 -5.11
CA ASN A 96 -1.08 8.50 -4.43
C ASN A 96 -2.18 9.02 -5.37
N LYS A 97 -2.23 8.52 -6.60
CA LYS A 97 -3.24 8.93 -7.58
C LYS A 97 -4.50 8.06 -7.45
N ILE A 98 -5.65 8.70 -7.53
CA ILE A 98 -6.89 8.04 -7.89
C ILE A 98 -6.88 8.00 -9.42
N ARG A 99 -6.74 6.79 -10.00
CA ARG A 99 -6.58 6.60 -11.45
C ARG A 99 -7.90 6.70 -12.19
N ASP A 100 -8.99 6.23 -11.56
CA ASP A 100 -10.32 6.19 -12.17
C ASP A 100 -11.42 6.06 -11.13
N ILE A 101 -12.63 6.58 -11.43
CA ILE A 101 -13.88 6.39 -10.67
C ILE A 101 -14.99 6.05 -11.64
N ASP A 102 -15.37 4.78 -11.69
CA ASP A 102 -16.54 4.32 -12.44
C ASP A 102 -17.78 4.28 -11.54
N VAL A 103 -18.60 5.34 -11.65
CA VAL A 103 -19.83 5.46 -10.89
C VAL A 103 -20.87 4.43 -11.32
N ALA A 104 -20.93 4.06 -12.61
CA ALA A 104 -21.87 3.07 -13.12
C ALA A 104 -21.51 1.65 -12.66
N GLY A 105 -20.21 1.31 -12.72
CA GLY A 105 -19.68 0.04 -12.21
C GLY A 105 -19.60 -0.04 -10.68
N ASN A 106 -19.70 1.11 -9.98
CA ASN A 106 -19.41 1.24 -8.54
C ASN A 106 -18.02 0.73 -8.20
N THR A 107 -17.01 1.26 -8.88
CA THR A 107 -15.60 0.93 -8.65
C THR A 107 -14.73 2.18 -8.65
N MET A 108 -13.57 2.08 -8.02
CA MET A 108 -12.55 3.12 -8.01
C MET A 108 -11.17 2.45 -8.10
N THR A 109 -10.34 2.89 -9.04
CA THR A 109 -8.95 2.43 -9.16
C THR A 109 -8.03 3.43 -8.49
N VAL A 110 -7.29 2.99 -7.47
CA VAL A 110 -6.41 3.83 -6.67
C VAL A 110 -5.02 3.24 -6.55
N GLU A 111 -4.02 4.09 -6.42
CA GLU A 111 -2.66 3.69 -6.09
C GLU A 111 -2.51 3.40 -4.59
N ALA A 112 -1.54 2.56 -4.24
CA ALA A 112 -1.35 2.01 -2.89
C ALA A 112 -1.05 3.06 -1.81
N GLY A 113 -0.44 4.19 -2.18
CA GLY A 113 -0.13 5.30 -1.29
C GLY A 113 -1.27 6.29 -1.08
N CYS A 114 -2.44 6.10 -1.72
CA CYS A 114 -3.61 6.91 -1.43
C CYS A 114 -4.00 6.77 0.04
N VAL A 115 -4.16 7.92 0.72
CA VAL A 115 -4.65 7.97 2.10
C VAL A 115 -6.12 7.57 2.12
N LEU A 116 -6.52 6.73 3.08
CA LEU A 116 -7.89 6.21 3.17
C LEU A 116 -8.94 7.32 3.17
N HIS A 117 -8.72 8.38 3.94
CA HIS A 117 -9.66 9.52 3.99
C HIS A 117 -9.83 10.21 2.63
N THR A 118 -8.76 10.33 1.84
CA THR A 118 -8.83 10.89 0.47
C THR A 118 -9.69 10.01 -0.45
N VAL A 119 -9.56 8.69 -0.32
CA VAL A 119 -10.38 7.74 -1.09
C VAL A 119 -11.85 7.80 -0.67
N GLN A 120 -12.12 7.90 0.63
CA GLN A 120 -13.48 8.07 1.16
C GLN A 120 -14.12 9.37 0.66
N GLN A 121 -13.38 10.48 0.67
CA GLN A 121 -13.86 11.77 0.19
C GLN A 121 -14.16 11.72 -1.32
N ALA A 122 -13.28 11.14 -2.11
CA ALA A 122 -13.51 10.98 -3.56
C ALA A 122 -14.73 10.09 -3.88
N ALA A 123 -14.97 9.06 -3.06
CA ALA A 123 -16.20 8.26 -3.17
C ALA A 123 -17.44 9.08 -2.80
N ASP A 124 -17.38 9.88 -1.73
CA ASP A 124 -18.47 10.75 -1.27
C ASP A 124 -18.82 11.81 -2.32
N ASP A 125 -17.84 12.44 -2.92
CA ASP A 125 -17.99 13.42 -3.99
C ASP A 125 -18.65 12.81 -5.26
N ALA A 126 -18.46 11.51 -5.47
CA ALA A 126 -19.09 10.73 -6.54
C ALA A 126 -20.47 10.13 -6.15
N ASP A 127 -21.06 10.55 -5.02
CA ASP A 127 -22.30 10.00 -4.44
C ASP A 127 -22.19 8.47 -4.18
N ARG A 128 -21.04 8.06 -3.70
CA ARG A 128 -20.73 6.65 -3.35
C ARG A 128 -20.12 6.58 -1.95
N LEU A 129 -20.04 5.36 -1.43
CA LEU A 129 -19.43 5.06 -0.14
C LEU A 129 -18.28 4.06 -0.36
N PHE A 130 -17.10 4.38 0.19
CA PHE A 130 -16.06 3.39 0.46
C PHE A 130 -16.05 3.10 1.97
N PRO A 131 -16.56 1.92 2.40
CA PRO A 131 -16.97 1.71 3.80
C PRO A 131 -15.86 1.27 4.75
N LEU A 132 -14.61 1.16 4.31
CA LEU A 132 -13.50 0.85 5.21
C LEU A 132 -13.32 2.01 6.21
N ALA A 133 -13.57 1.78 7.50
CA ALA A 133 -13.54 2.82 8.54
C ALA A 133 -12.53 2.43 9.63
N LEU A 134 -11.41 3.14 9.67
CA LEU A 134 -10.29 2.91 10.59
C LEU A 134 -10.01 4.15 11.43
N GLY A 135 -9.56 3.97 12.68
CA GLY A 135 -9.15 5.09 13.53
C GLY A 135 -7.99 5.92 12.94
N SER A 136 -7.16 5.29 12.09
CA SER A 136 -6.03 5.91 11.40
C SER A 136 -6.35 6.43 9.99
N GLN A 137 -7.63 6.57 9.61
CA GLN A 137 -8.03 6.90 8.23
C GLN A 137 -7.39 8.17 7.66
N GLY A 138 -6.99 9.14 8.51
CA GLY A 138 -6.32 10.37 8.10
C GLY A 138 -4.86 10.19 7.64
N THR A 139 -4.26 9.02 7.88
CA THR A 139 -2.84 8.77 7.57
C THR A 139 -2.57 7.40 6.98
N CYS A 140 -3.37 6.37 7.30
CA CYS A 140 -3.18 5.05 6.72
C CYS A 140 -3.41 5.08 5.21
N GLN A 141 -2.64 4.26 4.48
CA GLN A 141 -2.66 4.17 3.04
C GLN A 141 -3.27 2.85 2.57
N ILE A 142 -3.90 2.87 1.41
CA ILE A 142 -4.65 1.72 0.86
C ILE A 142 -3.76 0.47 0.76
N GLY A 143 -2.53 0.57 0.25
CA GLY A 143 -1.63 -0.58 0.15
C GLY A 143 -1.36 -1.24 1.51
N GLY A 144 -1.15 -0.45 2.56
CA GLY A 144 -0.98 -0.95 3.93
C GLY A 144 -2.26 -1.58 4.49
N ASN A 145 -3.43 -0.97 4.23
CA ASN A 145 -4.72 -1.50 4.65
C ASN A 145 -5.02 -2.86 3.98
N LEU A 146 -4.64 -3.03 2.70
CA LEU A 146 -4.78 -4.29 1.97
C LEU A 146 -3.75 -5.32 2.45
N SER A 147 -2.49 -4.91 2.61
CA SER A 147 -1.42 -5.81 3.07
C SER A 147 -1.69 -6.40 4.44
N SER A 148 -2.33 -5.65 5.34
CA SER A 148 -2.75 -6.15 6.66
C SER A 148 -4.18 -6.71 6.69
N ASN A 149 -4.90 -6.70 5.58
CA ASN A 149 -6.31 -7.07 5.49
C ASN A 149 -7.16 -6.36 6.58
N ALA A 150 -7.06 -5.03 6.63
CA ALA A 150 -7.67 -4.23 7.69
C ALA A 150 -9.20 -4.40 7.76
N GLY A 151 -9.75 -4.52 8.97
CA GLY A 151 -11.19 -4.74 9.19
C GLY A 151 -11.94 -3.43 9.41
N GLY A 152 -11.68 -2.76 10.52
CA GLY A 152 -12.38 -1.54 10.92
C GLY A 152 -13.79 -1.77 11.47
N THR A 153 -14.49 -0.68 11.77
CA THR A 153 -15.81 -0.73 12.43
C THR A 153 -16.94 -1.14 11.49
N GLY A 154 -16.75 -1.01 10.17
CA GLY A 154 -17.73 -1.41 9.17
C GLY A 154 -17.69 -2.90 8.78
N ALA A 155 -16.78 -3.69 9.36
CA ALA A 155 -16.48 -5.05 8.88
C ALA A 155 -17.66 -6.02 8.96
N LEU A 156 -18.55 -5.86 9.94
CA LEU A 156 -19.75 -6.74 10.04
C LEU A 156 -20.74 -6.51 8.90
N ALA A 157 -20.82 -5.29 8.36
CA ALA A 157 -21.76 -4.97 7.28
C ALA A 157 -21.15 -5.15 5.88
N TYR A 158 -19.87 -4.80 5.72
CA TYR A 158 -19.23 -4.68 4.41
C TYR A 158 -18.05 -5.63 4.20
N GLY A 159 -17.68 -6.40 5.22
CA GLY A 159 -16.49 -7.23 5.22
C GLY A 159 -15.22 -6.45 5.57
N VAL A 160 -14.08 -7.11 5.47
CA VAL A 160 -12.74 -6.56 5.67
C VAL A 160 -12.17 -6.03 4.35
N ALA A 161 -10.97 -5.45 4.36
CA ALA A 161 -10.35 -4.89 3.16
C ALA A 161 -10.34 -5.86 1.96
N ARG A 162 -10.14 -7.15 2.19
CA ARG A 162 -10.20 -8.22 1.18
C ARG A 162 -11.52 -8.26 0.41
N ASP A 163 -12.64 -8.06 1.11
CA ASP A 163 -13.99 -8.14 0.53
C ASP A 163 -14.33 -6.90 -0.31
N MET A 164 -13.56 -5.82 -0.13
CA MET A 164 -13.74 -4.54 -0.81
C MET A 164 -12.86 -4.36 -2.04
N VAL A 165 -12.13 -5.41 -2.48
CA VAL A 165 -11.21 -5.35 -3.62
C VAL A 165 -11.66 -6.26 -4.74
N LEU A 166 -11.61 -5.75 -5.98
CA LEU A 166 -11.88 -6.50 -7.20
C LEU A 166 -10.60 -6.91 -7.94
N GLY A 167 -9.60 -6.04 -7.96
CA GLY A 167 -8.34 -6.28 -8.66
C GLY A 167 -7.15 -5.66 -7.94
N LEU A 168 -5.95 -6.16 -8.24
CA LEU A 168 -4.69 -5.67 -7.72
C LEU A 168 -3.65 -5.51 -8.82
N GLU A 169 -2.76 -4.54 -8.62
CA GLU A 169 -1.47 -4.45 -9.30
C GLU A 169 -0.39 -4.70 -8.24
N VAL A 170 0.48 -5.67 -8.47
CA VAL A 170 1.50 -6.10 -7.50
C VAL A 170 2.83 -6.27 -8.19
N VAL A 171 3.89 -5.71 -7.61
CA VAL A 171 5.27 -5.99 -8.02
C VAL A 171 5.81 -7.15 -7.22
N LEU A 172 6.22 -8.21 -7.93
CA LEU A 172 6.82 -9.40 -7.34
C LEU A 172 8.29 -9.16 -6.94
N PRO A 173 8.89 -10.01 -6.10
CA PRO A 173 10.31 -9.89 -5.73
C PRO A 173 11.26 -9.88 -6.94
N THR A 174 10.89 -10.54 -8.04
CA THR A 174 11.66 -10.55 -9.30
C THR A 174 11.63 -9.24 -10.08
N GLY A 175 10.75 -8.30 -9.68
CA GLY A 175 10.46 -7.06 -10.41
C GLY A 175 9.39 -7.23 -11.49
N GLU A 176 8.83 -8.44 -11.67
CA GLU A 176 7.69 -8.65 -12.56
C GLU A 176 6.44 -8.01 -11.97
N VAL A 177 5.60 -7.43 -12.83
CA VAL A 177 4.33 -6.83 -12.44
C VAL A 177 3.20 -7.81 -12.72
N LEU A 178 2.49 -8.21 -11.67
CA LEU A 178 1.21 -8.88 -11.80
C LEU A 178 0.13 -7.79 -11.94
N GLU A 179 -0.38 -7.62 -13.15
CA GLU A 179 -1.39 -6.64 -13.48
C GLU A 179 -2.76 -7.33 -13.58
N ASP A 180 -3.56 -7.24 -12.52
CA ASP A 180 -4.92 -7.78 -12.45
C ASP A 180 -5.88 -6.69 -11.92
N LEU A 181 -5.88 -5.52 -12.57
CA LEU A 181 -6.78 -4.39 -12.24
C LEU A 181 -8.16 -4.56 -12.91
N ASN A 182 -8.71 -5.76 -12.87
CA ASN A 182 -10.06 -5.96 -13.38
C ASN A 182 -11.12 -5.44 -12.39
N ALA A 183 -12.27 -4.98 -12.92
CA ALA A 183 -13.39 -4.45 -12.15
C ALA A 183 -14.58 -5.43 -12.09
N LEU A 184 -14.36 -6.70 -12.42
CA LEU A 184 -15.41 -7.71 -12.49
C LEU A 184 -15.87 -8.12 -11.08
N LYS A 185 -17.16 -7.90 -10.79
CA LYS A 185 -17.76 -8.35 -9.53
C LYS A 185 -17.94 -9.87 -9.47
N LYS A 186 -18.08 -10.50 -10.65
CA LYS A 186 -18.11 -11.94 -10.81
C LYS A 186 -17.04 -12.33 -11.81
N ASP A 187 -16.02 -13.01 -11.35
CA ASP A 187 -14.96 -13.58 -12.15
C ASP A 187 -14.73 -15.03 -11.69
N ASN A 188 -14.93 -15.98 -12.61
CA ASN A 188 -14.74 -17.41 -12.38
C ASN A 188 -13.47 -17.92 -13.10
N THR A 189 -12.61 -17.02 -13.59
CA THR A 189 -11.44 -17.35 -14.39
C THR A 189 -10.24 -17.62 -13.49
N GLY A 190 -9.76 -18.85 -13.44
CA GLY A 190 -8.52 -19.21 -12.77
C GLY A 190 -8.55 -19.05 -11.24
N TYR A 191 -7.36 -18.97 -10.66
CA TYR A 191 -7.19 -18.75 -9.22
C TYR A 191 -7.34 -17.27 -8.86
N ASN A 192 -7.89 -17.01 -7.68
CA ASN A 192 -7.99 -15.66 -7.14
C ASN A 192 -6.65 -15.25 -6.52
N LEU A 193 -5.71 -14.78 -7.36
CA LEU A 193 -4.34 -14.46 -6.95
C LEU A 193 -4.28 -13.26 -6.00
N ARG A 194 -5.20 -12.29 -6.12
CA ARG A 194 -5.23 -11.12 -5.23
C ARG A 194 -5.32 -11.52 -3.75
N ASN A 195 -6.00 -12.64 -3.45
CA ASN A 195 -6.14 -13.13 -2.09
C ASN A 195 -4.86 -13.72 -1.49
N LEU A 196 -3.81 -13.94 -2.29
CA LEU A 196 -2.47 -14.27 -1.78
C LEU A 196 -1.77 -13.04 -1.20
N PHE A 197 -1.95 -11.88 -1.84
CA PHE A 197 -1.25 -10.64 -1.47
C PHE A 197 -1.98 -9.85 -0.39
N ILE A 198 -3.33 -9.90 -0.36
CA ILE A 198 -4.12 -9.27 0.69
C ILE A 198 -3.94 -10.02 2.00
N GLY A 199 -3.37 -9.36 3.01
CA GLY A 199 -3.03 -9.97 4.28
C GLY A 199 -1.64 -10.63 4.30
N ALA A 200 -0.85 -10.54 3.22
CA ALA A 200 0.52 -11.05 3.17
C ALA A 200 1.55 -10.10 3.80
N GLU A 201 1.16 -8.91 4.21
CA GLU A 201 2.02 -7.89 4.87
C GLU A 201 3.29 -7.54 4.08
N GLY A 202 3.20 -7.56 2.73
CA GLY A 202 4.33 -7.25 1.83
C GLY A 202 5.35 -8.39 1.67
N THR A 203 5.11 -9.57 2.25
CA THR A 203 6.06 -10.70 2.19
C THR A 203 6.10 -11.42 0.84
N LEU A 204 5.06 -11.29 0.03
CA LEU A 204 4.94 -11.95 -1.28
C LEU A 204 5.13 -10.98 -2.46
N GLY A 205 5.05 -9.68 -2.22
CA GLY A 205 5.15 -8.64 -3.23
C GLY A 205 4.63 -7.31 -2.71
N ILE A 206 4.81 -6.25 -3.50
CA ILE A 206 4.42 -4.89 -3.14
C ILE A 206 3.19 -4.50 -3.94
N ILE A 207 2.07 -4.26 -3.26
CA ILE A 207 0.85 -3.73 -3.88
C ILE A 207 1.13 -2.28 -4.31
N THR A 208 0.90 -1.97 -5.59
CA THR A 208 1.08 -0.64 -6.17
C THR A 208 -0.22 0.04 -6.55
N ALA A 209 -1.27 -0.74 -6.87
CA ALA A 209 -2.62 -0.22 -7.09
C ALA A 209 -3.69 -1.28 -6.79
N ALA A 210 -4.93 -0.82 -6.65
CA ALA A 210 -6.10 -1.67 -6.44
C ALA A 210 -7.34 -1.12 -7.09
N VAL A 211 -8.24 -2.00 -7.52
CA VAL A 211 -9.64 -1.67 -7.87
C VAL A 211 -10.50 -1.95 -6.64
N LEU A 212 -11.09 -0.89 -6.09
CA LEU A 212 -11.95 -0.91 -4.91
C LEU A 212 -13.42 -0.98 -5.30
N LYS A 213 -14.21 -1.72 -4.51
CA LYS A 213 -15.68 -1.72 -4.60
C LYS A 213 -16.23 -0.48 -3.91
N LEU A 214 -17.07 0.25 -4.61
CA LEU A 214 -17.89 1.29 -4.03
C LEU A 214 -19.31 0.78 -3.77
N PHE A 215 -19.97 1.40 -2.81
CA PHE A 215 -21.34 1.10 -2.43
C PHE A 215 -22.22 2.33 -2.63
N PRO A 216 -23.55 2.16 -2.82
CA PRO A 216 -24.47 3.28 -2.76
C PRO A 216 -24.39 3.98 -1.42
N LYS A 217 -24.41 5.32 -1.44
CA LYS A 217 -24.40 6.11 -0.22
C LYS A 217 -25.70 5.88 0.58
N PRO A 218 -25.64 5.59 1.90
CA PRO A 218 -26.82 5.48 2.73
C PRO A 218 -27.62 6.80 2.75
N LYS A 219 -28.93 6.72 2.59
CA LYS A 219 -29.80 7.91 2.60
C LYS A 219 -30.14 8.41 4.00
N GLY A 220 -29.89 7.61 5.02
CA GLY A 220 -30.17 7.97 6.41
C GLY A 220 -29.55 6.98 7.38
N VAL A 221 -29.45 7.37 8.63
CA VAL A 221 -28.96 6.56 9.75
C VAL A 221 -30.02 6.57 10.84
N ALA A 222 -30.31 5.40 11.41
CA ALA A 222 -31.15 5.24 12.58
C ALA A 222 -30.40 4.41 13.63
N THR A 223 -30.49 4.83 14.88
CA THR A 223 -29.91 4.10 16.03
C THR A 223 -31.06 3.44 16.80
N ALA A 224 -30.93 2.14 17.04
CA ALA A 224 -31.86 1.36 17.88
C ALA A 224 -31.11 0.79 19.08
N PHE A 225 -31.79 0.74 20.23
CA PHE A 225 -31.30 0.19 21.49
C PHE A 225 -32.15 -1.02 21.87
#